data_69fa113d180114ec32e538268a38abf0
#
_entry.id   69fa113d180114ec32e538268a38abf0
#
_cell.length_a   1.000
_cell.length_b   1.000
_cell.length_c   1.000
_cell.angle_alpha   90.00
_cell.angle_beta   90.00
_cell.angle_gamma   90.00
#
_symmetry.space_group_name_H-M   'P 1'
#
loop_
_entity.id
_entity.type
_entity.pdbx_description
1 polymer ?
#
loop_
_entity_poly.entity_id
_entity_poly.type
_entity_poly.pdbx_seq_one_letter_code
_entity_poly.pdbx_strand_id
1 'polypeptide(L)'
;TKVDLPDDKVTLEKCSENDNGEAVTHLQNMVYCFDDISQDEGDKYRRKKKLYSADGIHINDQGEIFFFEFKNAPHSHMPWSDIGRKMHDSILTWQVCQASNESLDNLMKKSTFFVIYNDSHYEGQRENPSVSMEKMTEKMKCLAKQRDESILGGLDLYLHSFYKEIHTIDVDTFEERYASKIFNKVNIER
;
A
#
# COMPACT_ATOMS: atom_id res chain seq x y z
N THR A 1 16.66 14.47 -12.73
CA THR A 1 15.77 14.24 -13.89
C THR A 1 14.36 14.10 -13.32
N LYS A 2 13.43 14.97 -13.72
CA LYS A 2 12.03 14.88 -13.27
C LYS A 2 11.42 13.61 -13.88
N VAL A 3 10.78 12.82 -13.05
CA VAL A 3 9.86 11.78 -13.48
C VAL A 3 8.66 12.50 -14.10
N ASP A 4 8.25 12.14 -15.29
CA ASP A 4 6.99 12.61 -15.88
C ASP A 4 5.83 11.86 -15.17
N LEU A 5 5.49 12.36 -13.98
CA LEU A 5 4.29 11.91 -13.28
C LEU A 5 3.07 12.60 -13.86
N PRO A 6 1.91 11.95 -13.87
CA PRO A 6 0.65 12.58 -14.21
C PRO A 6 0.47 13.87 -13.39
N ASP A 7 -0.12 14.90 -14.00
CA ASP A 7 -0.41 16.15 -13.29
C ASP A 7 -1.47 15.96 -12.19
N ASP A 8 -2.30 14.94 -12.32
CA ASP A 8 -3.44 14.70 -11.46
C ASP A 8 -3.12 13.71 -10.32
N LYS A 9 -3.07 14.24 -9.10
CA LYS A 9 -3.09 13.44 -7.88
C LYS A 9 -4.53 13.21 -7.44
N VAL A 10 -4.77 12.07 -6.82
CA VAL A 10 -6.05 11.73 -6.16
C VAL A 10 -5.85 11.68 -4.64
N THR A 11 -6.94 11.73 -3.88
CA THR A 11 -6.88 11.48 -2.44
C THR A 11 -6.61 10.01 -2.16
N LEU A 12 -6.02 9.70 -1.03
CA LEU A 12 -5.79 8.32 -0.60
C LEU A 12 -7.13 7.58 -0.44
N GLU A 13 -8.17 8.28 0.04
CA GLU A 13 -9.55 7.77 0.06
C GLU A 13 -9.99 7.30 -1.32
N LYS A 14 -9.89 8.16 -2.34
CA LYS A 14 -10.26 7.82 -3.72
C LYS A 14 -9.43 6.69 -4.30
N CYS A 15 -8.14 6.68 -4.01
CA CYS A 15 -7.22 5.62 -4.43
C CYS A 15 -7.55 4.25 -3.81
N SER A 16 -8.18 4.24 -2.62
CA SER A 16 -8.55 3.04 -1.86
C SER A 16 -9.96 2.51 -2.15
N GLU A 17 -10.74 3.17 -3.04
CA GLU A 17 -12.08 2.72 -3.39
C GLU A 17 -12.05 1.41 -4.19
N ASN A 18 -12.94 0.50 -3.82
CA ASN A 18 -13.21 -0.71 -4.61
C ASN A 18 -14.20 -0.41 -5.77
N ASP A 19 -14.49 -1.42 -6.58
CA ASP A 19 -15.43 -1.32 -7.72
C ASP A 19 -16.86 -0.89 -7.30
N ASN A 20 -17.22 -1.02 -6.02
CA ASN A 20 -18.50 -0.58 -5.47
C ASN A 20 -18.48 0.86 -4.93
N GLY A 21 -17.33 1.52 -4.96
CA GLY A 21 -17.13 2.87 -4.43
C GLY A 21 -16.97 2.92 -2.91
N GLU A 22 -16.62 1.79 -2.28
CA GLU A 22 -16.33 1.73 -0.84
C GLU A 22 -14.83 1.93 -0.62
N ALA A 23 -14.47 2.99 0.12
CA ALA A 23 -13.08 3.28 0.45
C ALA A 23 -12.60 2.47 1.66
N VAL A 24 -11.33 2.07 1.63
CA VAL A 24 -10.66 1.41 2.77
C VAL A 24 -10.23 2.44 3.81
N THR A 25 -9.79 3.62 3.38
CA THR A 25 -9.39 4.74 4.25
C THR A 25 -10.11 6.02 3.83
N HIS A 26 -10.28 6.97 4.77
CA HIS A 26 -10.86 8.29 4.50
C HIS A 26 -9.83 9.42 4.50
N LEU A 27 -8.55 9.08 4.43
CA LEU A 27 -7.47 10.07 4.42
C LEU A 27 -7.47 10.90 3.13
N GLN A 28 -7.36 12.22 3.30
CA GLN A 28 -7.36 13.20 2.20
C GLN A 28 -5.95 13.51 1.66
N ASN A 29 -4.95 12.74 2.06
CA ASN A 29 -3.59 12.90 1.59
C ASN A 29 -3.50 12.57 0.10
N MET A 30 -2.71 13.37 -0.64
CA MET A 30 -2.61 13.27 -2.09
C MET A 30 -1.56 12.25 -2.52
N VAL A 31 -1.96 11.33 -3.38
CA VAL A 31 -1.12 10.30 -3.99
C VAL A 31 -1.33 10.28 -5.50
N TYR A 32 -0.46 9.60 -6.24
CA TYR A 32 -0.72 9.29 -7.64
C TYR A 32 -1.42 7.93 -7.74
N CYS A 33 -2.42 7.82 -8.61
CA CYS A 33 -3.01 6.53 -8.99
C CYS A 33 -1.97 5.74 -9.78
N PHE A 34 -1.48 4.64 -9.21
CA PHE A 34 -0.41 3.89 -9.87
C PHE A 34 -0.94 2.96 -10.96
N ASP A 35 -2.20 2.59 -10.88
CA ASP A 35 -2.89 1.87 -11.95
C ASP A 35 -2.92 2.66 -13.26
N ASP A 36 -3.17 3.99 -13.20
CA ASP A 36 -3.18 4.86 -14.37
C ASP A 36 -1.77 4.97 -14.97
N ILE A 37 -0.76 5.18 -14.14
CA ILE A 37 0.65 5.20 -14.56
C ILE A 37 1.04 3.89 -15.25
N SER A 38 0.64 2.76 -14.67
CA SER A 38 0.95 1.43 -15.22
C SER A 38 0.24 1.19 -16.57
N GLN A 39 -0.97 1.70 -16.71
CA GLN A 39 -1.72 1.59 -17.97
C GLN A 39 -1.09 2.42 -19.07
N ASP A 40 -0.77 3.68 -18.80
CA ASP A 40 -0.12 4.58 -19.76
C ASP A 40 1.20 4.01 -20.27
N GLU A 41 2.03 3.45 -19.38
CA GLU A 41 3.26 2.78 -19.77
C GLU A 41 2.99 1.50 -20.58
N GLY A 42 1.96 0.73 -20.22
CA GLY A 42 1.53 -0.43 -20.98
C GLY A 42 1.17 -0.07 -22.42
N ASP A 43 0.44 1.01 -22.62
CA ASP A 43 0.01 1.50 -23.91
C ASP A 43 1.19 2.02 -24.76
N LYS A 44 2.13 2.77 -24.17
CA LYS A 44 3.36 3.20 -24.83
C LYS A 44 4.16 2.02 -25.42
N TYR A 45 4.25 0.92 -24.68
CA TYR A 45 4.97 -0.27 -25.13
C TYR A 45 4.10 -1.29 -25.88
N ARG A 46 2.84 -0.96 -26.21
CA ARG A 46 1.88 -1.84 -26.90
C ARG A 46 1.76 -3.23 -26.26
N ARG A 47 1.76 -3.27 -24.93
CA ARG A 47 1.64 -4.53 -24.19
C ARG A 47 0.22 -5.08 -24.32
N LYS A 48 0.09 -6.35 -24.68
CA LYS A 48 -1.21 -7.03 -24.80
C LYS A 48 -1.87 -7.33 -23.46
N LYS A 49 -1.14 -7.28 -22.35
CA LYS A 49 -1.64 -7.52 -21.01
C LYS A 49 -1.22 -6.38 -20.11
N LYS A 50 -2.17 -5.87 -19.33
CA LYS A 50 -1.91 -4.96 -18.21
C LYS A 50 -0.96 -5.65 -17.23
N LEU A 51 0.06 -4.97 -16.75
CA LEU A 51 0.85 -5.41 -15.62
C LEU A 51 0.00 -5.27 -14.36
N TYR A 52 0.25 -6.12 -13.39
CA TYR A 52 -0.31 -5.92 -12.06
C TYR A 52 0.36 -4.69 -11.44
N SER A 53 -0.43 -3.83 -10.81
CA SER A 53 0.08 -2.61 -10.18
C SER A 53 -0.52 -2.43 -8.80
N ALA A 54 0.23 -1.79 -7.91
CA ALA A 54 -0.29 -1.25 -6.67
C ALA A 54 -1.37 -0.20 -6.99
N ASP A 55 -2.25 0.07 -6.04
CA ASP A 55 -3.32 1.04 -6.26
C ASP A 55 -2.78 2.47 -6.28
N GLY A 56 -1.82 2.79 -5.39
CA GLY A 56 -1.27 4.13 -5.27
C GLY A 56 0.24 4.19 -5.07
N ILE A 57 0.81 5.37 -5.39
CA ILE A 57 2.21 5.69 -5.12
C ILE A 57 2.36 7.11 -4.59
N HIS A 58 3.24 7.28 -3.61
CA HIS A 58 3.66 8.58 -3.08
C HIS A 58 5.19 8.67 -3.07
N ILE A 59 5.70 9.86 -3.38
CA ILE A 59 7.12 10.16 -3.28
C ILE A 59 7.23 11.38 -2.38
N ASN A 60 7.95 11.22 -1.27
CA ASN A 60 8.16 12.32 -0.35
C ASN A 60 9.30 13.25 -0.81
N ASP A 61 9.49 14.36 -0.11
CA ASP A 61 10.51 15.36 -0.41
C ASP A 61 11.97 14.83 -0.29
N GLN A 62 12.15 13.69 0.37
CA GLN A 62 13.44 12.99 0.54
C GLN A 62 13.72 12.00 -0.60
N GLY A 63 12.75 11.80 -1.49
CA GLY A 63 12.83 10.86 -2.60
C GLY A 63 12.56 9.40 -2.18
N GLU A 64 12.02 9.17 -0.99
CA GLU A 64 11.52 7.86 -0.60
C GLU A 64 10.20 7.58 -1.30
N ILE A 65 9.99 6.33 -1.70
CA ILE A 65 8.89 5.88 -2.53
C ILE A 65 8.01 4.94 -1.71
N PHE A 66 6.72 5.24 -1.66
CA PHE A 66 5.72 4.47 -0.93
C PHE A 66 4.68 3.96 -1.90
N PHE A 67 4.56 2.63 -2.00
CA PHE A 67 3.50 1.96 -2.76
C PHE A 67 2.40 1.53 -1.80
N PHE A 68 1.15 1.68 -2.23
CA PHE A 68 -0.04 1.33 -1.45
C PHE A 68 -0.90 0.35 -2.22
N GLU A 69 -1.27 -0.73 -1.55
CA GLU A 69 -2.27 -1.70 -1.98
C GLU A 69 -3.36 -1.78 -0.93
N PHE A 70 -4.60 -1.52 -1.32
CA PHE A 70 -5.75 -1.50 -0.42
C PHE A 70 -6.64 -2.72 -0.63
N LYS A 71 -7.12 -3.29 0.46
CA LYS A 71 -8.05 -4.43 0.43
C LYS A 71 -9.17 -4.25 1.45
N ASN A 72 -10.40 -4.10 0.96
CA ASN A 72 -11.59 -4.07 1.83
C ASN A 72 -12.00 -5.50 2.22
N ALA A 73 -11.08 -6.22 2.87
CA ALA A 73 -11.23 -7.59 3.29
C ALA A 73 -10.33 -7.87 4.51
N PRO A 74 -10.72 -8.78 5.40
CA PRO A 74 -9.85 -9.18 6.51
C PRO A 74 -8.62 -9.95 6.01
N HIS A 75 -7.55 -9.90 6.79
CA HIS A 75 -6.28 -10.54 6.44
C HIS A 75 -6.41 -12.04 6.07
N SER A 76 -7.38 -12.75 6.64
CA SER A 76 -7.62 -14.18 6.38
C SER A 76 -8.17 -14.46 4.97
N HIS A 77 -8.70 -13.45 4.27
CA HIS A 77 -9.28 -13.57 2.94
C HIS A 77 -8.45 -12.83 1.86
N MET A 78 -7.23 -12.47 2.19
CA MET A 78 -6.36 -11.72 1.29
C MET A 78 -5.83 -12.57 0.13
N PRO A 79 -5.84 -12.06 -1.11
CA PRO A 79 -5.27 -12.74 -2.28
C PRO A 79 -3.74 -12.55 -2.33
N TRP A 80 -3.02 -13.13 -1.38
CA TRP A 80 -1.58 -12.90 -1.18
C TRP A 80 -0.72 -13.13 -2.43
N SER A 81 -1.06 -14.14 -3.25
CA SER A 81 -0.31 -14.42 -4.49
C SER A 81 -0.45 -13.29 -5.52
N ASP A 82 -1.62 -12.65 -5.60
CA ASP A 82 -1.86 -11.55 -6.53
C ASP A 82 -1.20 -10.26 -6.01
N ILE A 83 -1.21 -10.06 -4.69
CA ILE A 83 -0.48 -8.96 -4.05
C ILE A 83 1.03 -9.10 -4.33
N GLY A 84 1.60 -10.30 -4.19
CA GLY A 84 2.99 -10.56 -4.53
C GLY A 84 3.32 -10.20 -5.99
N ARG A 85 2.43 -10.52 -6.95
CA ARG A 85 2.59 -10.10 -8.35
C ARG A 85 2.53 -8.59 -8.50
N LYS A 86 1.57 -7.93 -7.83
CA LYS A 86 1.48 -6.47 -7.83
C LYS A 86 2.76 -5.82 -7.30
N MET A 87 3.33 -6.35 -6.23
CA MET A 87 4.60 -5.87 -5.69
C MET A 87 5.73 -5.96 -6.72
N HIS A 88 5.91 -7.15 -7.32
CA HIS A 88 6.94 -7.36 -8.32
C HIS A 88 6.77 -6.44 -9.54
N ASP A 89 5.57 -6.41 -10.10
CA ASP A 89 5.31 -5.65 -11.32
C ASP A 89 5.35 -4.13 -11.07
N SER A 90 4.95 -3.67 -9.87
CA SER A 90 4.99 -2.24 -9.51
C SER A 90 6.39 -1.67 -9.50
N ILE A 91 7.35 -2.34 -8.86
CA ILE A 91 8.73 -1.82 -8.81
C ILE A 91 9.40 -1.82 -10.19
N LEU A 92 9.12 -2.83 -11.02
CA LEU A 92 9.62 -2.88 -12.39
C LEU A 92 8.96 -1.82 -13.28
N THR A 93 7.65 -1.64 -13.17
CA THR A 93 6.93 -0.57 -13.88
C THR A 93 7.50 0.77 -13.49
N TRP A 94 7.69 1.03 -12.20
CA TRP A 94 8.26 2.28 -11.72
C TRP A 94 9.68 2.52 -12.25
N GLN A 95 10.51 1.47 -12.31
CA GLN A 95 11.85 1.56 -12.90
C GLN A 95 11.80 1.99 -14.36
N VAL A 96 10.82 1.50 -15.12
CA VAL A 96 10.65 1.86 -16.54
C VAL A 96 10.10 3.28 -16.70
N CYS A 97 9.14 3.69 -15.84
CA CYS A 97 8.55 5.04 -15.86
C CYS A 97 9.56 6.13 -15.54
N GLN A 98 10.57 5.81 -14.73
CA GLN A 98 11.65 6.76 -14.47
C GLN A 98 12.56 6.85 -15.68
N ALA A 99 12.51 7.97 -16.39
CA ALA A 99 13.47 8.32 -17.47
C ALA A 99 14.93 8.44 -16.96
N SER A 100 15.15 8.25 -15.68
CA SER A 100 16.47 8.19 -15.05
C SER A 100 17.00 6.77 -15.12
N ASN A 101 18.27 6.61 -15.50
CA ASN A 101 19.00 5.32 -15.41
C ASN A 101 19.23 4.90 -13.94
N GLU A 102 18.25 5.10 -13.05
CA GLU A 102 18.37 4.66 -11.67
C GLU A 102 18.36 3.14 -11.62
N SER A 103 19.37 2.58 -10.96
CA SER A 103 19.48 1.13 -10.83
C SER A 103 18.35 0.60 -9.93
N LEU A 104 17.90 -0.62 -10.20
CA LEU A 104 16.93 -1.31 -9.35
C LEU A 104 17.40 -1.33 -7.89
N ASP A 105 18.69 -1.52 -7.65
CA ASP A 105 19.31 -1.54 -6.33
C ASP A 105 19.13 -0.21 -5.55
N ASN A 106 19.17 0.92 -6.23
CA ASN A 106 18.89 2.21 -5.62
C ASN A 106 17.39 2.41 -5.34
N LEU A 107 16.53 1.94 -6.24
CA LEU A 107 15.07 1.97 -6.02
C LEU A 107 14.68 1.14 -4.81
N MET A 108 15.22 -0.06 -4.68
CA MET A 108 14.96 -0.95 -3.54
C MET A 108 15.29 -0.29 -2.20
N LYS A 109 16.43 0.41 -2.11
CA LYS A 109 16.89 1.06 -0.87
C LYS A 109 15.99 2.20 -0.37
N LYS A 110 15.08 2.69 -1.19
CA LYS A 110 14.19 3.82 -0.87
C LYS A 110 12.70 3.51 -1.06
N SER A 111 12.37 2.27 -1.44
CA SER A 111 10.99 1.87 -1.68
C SER A 111 10.42 1.09 -0.50
N THR A 112 9.23 1.46 -0.07
CA THR A 112 8.43 0.78 0.95
C THR A 112 7.09 0.38 0.34
N PHE A 113 6.61 -0.82 0.63
CA PHE A 113 5.32 -1.31 0.18
C PHE A 113 4.36 -1.53 1.35
N PHE A 114 3.20 -0.92 1.27
CA PHE A 114 2.11 -1.08 2.24
C PHE A 114 0.99 -1.91 1.64
N VAL A 115 0.63 -3.01 2.32
CA VAL A 115 -0.62 -3.73 2.11
C VAL A 115 -1.53 -3.37 3.26
N ILE A 116 -2.57 -2.59 2.96
CA ILE A 116 -3.50 -2.03 3.94
C ILE A 116 -4.84 -2.74 3.78
N TYR A 117 -5.26 -3.45 4.82
CA TYR A 117 -6.49 -4.23 4.79
C TYR A 117 -7.49 -3.76 5.86
N ASN A 118 -8.74 -4.17 5.73
CA ASN A 118 -9.82 -3.79 6.64
C ASN A 118 -10.36 -5.02 7.39
N ASP A 119 -9.81 -5.29 8.58
CA ASP A 119 -10.28 -6.39 9.41
C ASP A 119 -11.69 -6.16 9.99
N SER A 120 -12.12 -4.89 10.14
CA SER A 120 -13.43 -4.54 10.70
C SER A 120 -14.59 -4.78 9.74
N HIS A 121 -14.32 -4.94 8.43
CA HIS A 121 -15.37 -5.14 7.43
C HIS A 121 -16.29 -6.35 7.72
N TYR A 122 -15.83 -7.35 8.46
CA TYR A 122 -16.60 -8.54 8.83
C TYR A 122 -17.17 -8.50 10.25
N GLU A 123 -16.74 -7.57 11.12
CA GLU A 123 -17.25 -7.50 12.50
C GLU A 123 -18.72 -7.05 12.55
N GLY A 124 -19.18 -6.26 11.59
CA GLY A 124 -20.59 -5.82 11.48
C GLY A 124 -21.61 -6.92 11.19
N GLN A 125 -21.19 -8.14 10.86
CA GLN A 125 -22.06 -9.27 10.58
C GLN A 125 -22.19 -10.27 11.75
N ARG A 126 -21.53 -10.01 12.89
CA ARG A 126 -21.61 -10.86 14.07
C ARG A 126 -22.67 -10.35 15.04
N GLU A 127 -23.68 -11.19 15.31
CA GLU A 127 -24.68 -10.98 16.35
C GLU A 127 -24.04 -10.77 17.73
N ASN A 128 -24.63 -9.86 18.54
CA ASN A 128 -24.24 -9.42 19.89
C ASN A 128 -23.32 -10.38 20.68
N PRO A 129 -22.09 -9.99 20.98
CA PRO A 129 -21.18 -10.79 21.77
C PRO A 129 -21.51 -10.75 23.26
N SER A 130 -21.46 -11.89 23.93
CA SER A 130 -21.53 -11.99 25.39
C SER A 130 -20.22 -11.49 26.03
N VAL A 131 -20.26 -11.04 27.29
CA VAL A 131 -19.13 -10.48 28.08
C VAL A 131 -17.83 -11.34 28.07
N SER A 132 -17.93 -12.63 27.74
CA SER A 132 -16.79 -13.53 27.52
C SER A 132 -16.01 -13.19 26.23
N MET A 133 -16.64 -12.54 25.25
CA MET A 133 -16.03 -12.16 23.98
C MET A 133 -15.26 -10.84 24.05
N GLU A 134 -15.59 -9.91 24.96
CA GLU A 134 -14.79 -8.67 25.13
C GLU A 134 -13.35 -8.97 25.52
N LYS A 135 -13.14 -9.91 26.46
CA LYS A 135 -11.79 -10.34 26.85
C LYS A 135 -11.05 -11.07 25.73
N MET A 136 -11.80 -11.78 24.88
CA MET A 136 -11.24 -12.48 23.73
C MET A 136 -10.89 -11.49 22.60
N THR A 137 -11.70 -10.47 22.40
CA THR A 137 -11.47 -9.37 21.46
C THR A 137 -10.25 -8.53 21.87
N GLU A 138 -10.10 -8.24 23.17
CA GLU A 138 -8.94 -7.51 23.70
C GLU A 138 -7.64 -8.31 23.56
N LYS A 139 -7.72 -9.64 23.80
CA LYS A 139 -6.59 -10.55 23.58
C LYS A 139 -6.24 -10.70 22.09
N MET A 140 -7.24 -10.69 21.21
CA MET A 140 -7.05 -10.68 19.77
C MET A 140 -6.47 -9.36 19.30
N LYS A 141 -6.90 -8.21 19.81
CA LYS A 141 -6.29 -6.89 19.54
C LYS A 141 -4.83 -6.83 20.01
N CYS A 142 -4.52 -7.43 21.14
CA CYS A 142 -3.14 -7.51 21.63
C CYS A 142 -2.27 -8.43 20.75
N LEU A 143 -2.82 -9.55 20.26
CA LEU A 143 -2.16 -10.45 19.32
C LEU A 143 -2.05 -9.83 17.91
N ALA A 144 -3.03 -9.05 17.48
CA ALA A 144 -2.97 -8.27 16.26
C ALA A 144 -1.85 -7.21 16.33
N LYS A 145 -1.72 -6.49 17.45
CA LYS A 145 -0.60 -5.56 17.67
C LYS A 145 0.78 -6.23 17.60
N GLN A 146 0.89 -7.49 18.03
CA GLN A 146 2.12 -8.27 17.86
C GLN A 146 2.32 -8.77 16.42
N ARG A 147 1.24 -8.88 15.62
CA ARG A 147 1.31 -9.23 14.20
C ARG A 147 1.73 -8.05 13.31
N ASP A 148 1.56 -6.82 13.78
CA ASP A 148 1.96 -5.60 13.05
C ASP A 148 3.47 -5.56 12.69
N GLU A 149 4.27 -6.42 13.30
CA GLU A 149 5.69 -6.58 13.00
C GLU A 149 5.98 -7.75 12.04
N SER A 150 4.98 -8.57 11.72
CA SER A 150 5.15 -9.73 10.82
C SER A 150 4.62 -9.44 9.43
N ILE A 151 5.45 -9.67 8.42
CA ILE A 151 5.03 -9.62 7.03
C ILE A 151 4.18 -10.86 6.75
N LEU A 152 2.91 -10.66 6.37
CA LEU A 152 1.96 -11.73 6.12
C LEU A 152 2.05 -12.27 4.69
N GLY A 153 1.46 -13.45 4.47
CA GLY A 153 1.24 -14.00 3.13
C GLY A 153 2.49 -14.42 2.35
N GLY A 154 3.63 -14.60 3.03
CA GLY A 154 4.89 -14.96 2.37
C GLY A 154 5.52 -13.81 1.57
N LEU A 155 5.08 -12.56 1.80
CA LEU A 155 5.60 -11.38 1.12
C LEU A 155 7.01 -10.98 1.59
N ASP A 156 7.50 -11.57 2.66
CA ASP A 156 8.87 -11.45 3.15
C ASP A 156 9.93 -11.82 2.10
N LEU A 157 9.57 -12.64 1.12
CA LEU A 157 10.42 -12.96 -0.04
C LEU A 157 10.81 -11.73 -0.87
N TYR A 158 10.01 -10.67 -0.82
CA TYR A 158 10.26 -9.43 -1.55
C TYR A 158 11.07 -8.42 -0.74
N LEU A 159 11.19 -8.64 0.59
CA LEU A 159 11.98 -7.79 1.48
C LEU A 159 13.46 -7.89 1.10
N HIS A 160 14.14 -6.76 1.05
CA HIS A 160 15.53 -6.63 0.63
C HIS A 160 15.87 -7.15 -0.78
N SER A 161 14.88 -7.75 -1.50
CA SER A 161 15.04 -8.14 -2.89
C SER A 161 14.40 -7.14 -3.86
N PHE A 162 13.36 -6.44 -3.41
CA PHE A 162 12.62 -5.42 -4.19
C PHE A 162 12.25 -4.20 -3.36
N TYR A 163 12.15 -4.32 -2.05
CA TYR A 163 11.73 -3.25 -1.14
C TYR A 163 12.62 -3.18 0.09
N LYS A 164 12.86 -1.96 0.56
CA LYS A 164 13.53 -1.68 1.84
C LYS A 164 12.68 -2.17 3.01
N GLU A 165 11.40 -1.90 2.95
CA GLU A 165 10.42 -2.25 3.98
C GLU A 165 9.12 -2.73 3.34
N ILE A 166 8.43 -3.66 4.01
CA ILE A 166 7.12 -4.16 3.63
C ILE A 166 6.27 -4.19 4.89
N HIS A 167 5.08 -3.59 4.81
CA HIS A 167 4.11 -3.56 5.90
C HIS A 167 2.80 -4.19 5.46
N THR A 168 2.32 -5.16 6.23
CA THR A 168 1.00 -5.77 6.05
C THR A 168 0.19 -5.46 7.30
N ILE A 169 -0.62 -4.41 7.25
CA ILE A 169 -1.24 -3.79 8.42
C ILE A 169 -2.72 -3.48 8.19
N ASP A 170 -3.49 -3.44 9.25
CA ASP A 170 -4.87 -2.95 9.17
C ASP A 170 -4.92 -1.42 9.00
N VAL A 171 -6.06 -0.94 8.50
CA VAL A 171 -6.24 0.47 8.17
C VAL A 171 -6.08 1.38 9.39
N ASP A 172 -6.57 1.00 10.56
CA ASP A 172 -6.47 1.81 11.78
C ASP A 172 -5.00 2.00 12.18
N THR A 173 -4.22 0.91 12.14
CA THR A 173 -2.78 0.95 12.39
C THR A 173 -2.03 1.83 11.38
N PHE A 174 -2.41 1.75 10.10
CA PHE A 174 -1.83 2.61 9.07
C PHE A 174 -2.09 4.08 9.37
N GLU A 175 -3.33 4.46 9.64
CA GLU A 175 -3.72 5.84 9.92
C GLU A 175 -3.06 6.41 11.17
N GLU A 176 -3.02 5.62 12.25
CA GLU A 176 -2.43 6.05 13.53
C GLU A 176 -0.90 6.19 13.50
N ARG A 177 -0.20 5.28 12.84
CA ARG A 177 1.26 5.14 13.00
C ARG A 177 2.08 5.59 11.82
N TYR A 178 1.54 5.47 10.61
CA TYR A 178 2.32 5.62 9.38
C TYR A 178 1.93 6.84 8.56
N ALA A 179 0.63 7.15 8.45
CA ALA A 179 0.16 8.22 7.58
C ALA A 179 0.83 9.56 7.87
N SER A 180 0.92 9.96 9.15
CA SER A 180 1.59 11.21 9.52
C SER A 180 3.07 11.25 9.17
N LYS A 181 3.77 10.12 9.25
CA LYS A 181 5.21 10.04 8.94
C LYS A 181 5.48 10.13 7.43
N ILE A 182 4.57 9.56 6.63
CA ILE A 182 4.70 9.51 5.18
C ILE A 182 4.35 10.86 4.55
N PHE A 183 3.26 11.49 5.01
CA PHE A 183 2.67 12.65 4.35
C PHE A 183 2.98 13.99 5.03
N ASN A 184 3.42 14.00 6.28
CA ASN A 184 3.79 15.25 6.93
C ASN A 184 5.13 15.76 6.36
N LYS A 185 5.12 17.01 5.90
CA LYS A 185 6.36 17.75 5.67
C LYS A 185 7.07 17.85 7.01
N VAL A 186 8.28 17.30 7.11
CA VAL A 186 9.18 17.59 8.23
C VAL A 186 9.46 19.08 8.14
N ASN A 187 8.78 19.89 8.96
CA ASN A 187 9.21 21.26 9.21
C ASN A 187 10.57 21.16 9.94
N ILE A 188 11.64 21.09 9.17
CA ILE A 188 12.97 21.36 9.71
C ILE A 188 12.98 22.86 9.97
N GLU A 189 12.63 23.26 11.19
CA GLU A 189 12.97 24.58 11.69
C GLU A 189 14.51 24.70 11.62
N ARG A 190 14.96 25.62 10.74
CA ARG A 190 16.36 26.02 10.61
C ARG A 190 16.68 27.09 11.64
#